data_7c429722eb0e88d065ca70d1c89bfa65
#
_entry.id   7c429722eb0e88d065ca70d1c89bfa65
#
_cell.length_a   1.000
_cell.length_b   1.000
_cell.length_c   1.000
_cell.angle_alpha   90.00
_cell.angle_beta   90.00
_cell.angle_gamma   90.00
#
_symmetry.space_group_name_H-M   'P 1'
#
loop_
_entity.id
_entity.type
_entity.pdbx_description
1 polymer ?
#
loop_
_entity_poly.entity_id
_entity_poly.type
_entity_poly.pdbx_seq_one_letter_code
_entity_poly.pdbx_strand_id
1 'polypeptide(L)'
;MKIIAANNRANYNFTISNKIEAGIVLTGSEVKSLRINTGSIRGSYIIEQNGELWLSNSFIKKYQNSNENNYDPSRKRKLLVTKREFDKISGSIKQGGFTIIPLSLYFSDKGFAKLSCGIAKGKKKIDKRDSIKLRDWNIKKQRLLKNN
;
A
#
# COMPACT_ATOMS: atom_id res chain seq x y z
N MET A 1 6.01 -5.04 -15.00
CA MET A 1 5.40 -4.85 -13.66
C MET A 1 3.90 -5.05 -13.76
N LYS A 2 3.35 -5.92 -12.92
CA LYS A 2 1.91 -6.18 -12.89
C LYS A 2 1.35 -5.74 -11.53
N ILE A 3 0.50 -4.72 -11.51
CA ILE A 3 -0.14 -4.23 -10.29
C ILE A 3 -1.31 -5.14 -9.96
N ILE A 4 -1.33 -5.65 -8.73
CA ILE A 4 -2.38 -6.55 -8.22
C ILE A 4 -3.42 -5.75 -7.43
N ALA A 5 -2.96 -4.84 -6.58
CA ALA A 5 -3.81 -4.02 -5.73
C ALA A 5 -3.18 -2.65 -5.51
N ALA A 6 -4.01 -1.63 -5.41
CA ALA A 6 -3.55 -0.27 -5.18
C ALA A 6 -4.39 0.42 -4.11
N ASN A 7 -3.75 1.29 -3.34
CA ASN A 7 -4.41 2.14 -2.36
C ASN A 7 -4.76 3.49 -3.01
N ASN A 8 -5.92 3.56 -3.63
CA ASN A 8 -6.34 4.71 -4.42
C ASN A 8 -6.59 5.98 -3.59
N ARG A 9 -6.75 5.84 -2.28
CA ARG A 9 -7.01 6.97 -1.38
C ARG A 9 -5.78 7.47 -0.64
N ALA A 10 -4.59 6.93 -0.93
CA ALA A 10 -3.37 7.33 -0.24
C ALA A 10 -3.11 8.83 -0.37
N ASN A 11 -3.20 9.38 -1.56
CA ASN A 11 -2.99 10.81 -1.81
C ASN A 11 -4.08 11.71 -1.24
N TYR A 12 -5.27 11.15 -1.02
CA TYR A 12 -6.37 11.89 -0.40
C TYR A 12 -6.15 12.05 1.11
N ASN A 13 -5.72 10.99 1.77
CA ASN A 13 -5.59 10.94 3.23
C ASN A 13 -4.21 11.41 3.72
N PHE A 14 -3.19 11.32 2.87
CA PHE A 14 -1.80 11.54 3.27
C PHE A 14 -1.04 12.36 2.25
N THR A 15 -0.06 13.13 2.75
CA THR A 15 0.98 13.74 1.91
C THR A 15 2.18 12.80 1.92
N ILE A 16 2.52 12.24 0.76
CA ILE A 16 3.58 11.26 0.61
C ILE A 16 4.89 11.98 0.31
N SER A 17 5.89 11.83 1.19
CA SER A 17 7.20 12.47 1.03
C SER A 17 8.21 11.59 0.30
N ASN A 18 8.21 10.28 0.57
CA ASN A 18 9.12 9.31 -0.04
C ASN A 18 8.42 8.02 -0.34
N LYS A 19 8.83 7.36 -1.42
CA LYS A 19 8.36 6.03 -1.78
C LYS A 19 9.50 5.03 -1.62
N ILE A 20 9.20 3.87 -1.07
CA ILE A 20 10.14 2.79 -0.84
C ILE A 20 9.53 1.51 -1.39
N GLU A 21 10.34 0.72 -2.11
CA GLU A 21 9.93 -0.60 -2.57
C GLU A 21 10.38 -1.64 -1.56
N ALA A 22 9.42 -2.38 -1.01
CA ALA A 22 9.68 -3.46 -0.06
C ALA A 22 9.40 -4.82 -0.72
N GLY A 23 10.18 -5.82 -0.37
CA GLY A 23 9.81 -7.21 -0.63
C GLY A 23 8.73 -7.62 0.35
N ILE A 24 7.89 -8.58 -0.03
CA ILE A 24 6.88 -9.14 0.86
C ILE A 24 7.04 -10.65 0.92
N VAL A 25 7.09 -11.19 2.13
CA VAL A 25 7.22 -12.64 2.35
C VAL A 25 5.86 -13.30 2.27
N LEU A 26 5.68 -14.14 1.26
CA LEU A 26 4.43 -14.84 0.99
C LEU A 26 4.66 -16.34 0.98
N THR A 27 3.60 -17.09 1.32
CA THR A 27 3.60 -18.55 1.10
C THR A 27 3.39 -18.84 -0.38
N GLY A 28 3.70 -20.07 -0.82
CA GLY A 28 3.47 -20.47 -2.20
C GLY A 28 2.03 -20.35 -2.63
N SER A 29 1.09 -20.71 -1.76
CA SER A 29 -0.34 -20.60 -2.05
C SER A 29 -0.81 -19.14 -2.17
N GLU A 30 -0.25 -18.26 -1.35
CA GLU A 30 -0.53 -16.80 -1.45
C GLU A 30 -0.07 -16.24 -2.79
N VAL A 31 1.13 -16.62 -3.24
CA VAL A 31 1.64 -16.21 -4.55
C VAL A 31 0.74 -16.70 -5.68
N LYS A 32 0.33 -17.95 -5.63
CA LYS A 32 -0.58 -18.53 -6.64
C LYS A 32 -1.92 -17.80 -6.66
N SER A 33 -2.47 -17.48 -5.49
CA SER A 33 -3.71 -16.72 -5.39
C SER A 33 -3.57 -15.33 -6.00
N LEU A 34 -2.48 -14.62 -5.70
CA LEU A 34 -2.24 -13.28 -6.24
C LEU A 34 -2.04 -13.26 -7.76
N ARG A 35 -1.53 -14.34 -8.34
CA ARG A 35 -1.37 -14.43 -9.80
C ARG A 35 -2.70 -14.43 -10.56
N ILE A 36 -3.79 -14.82 -9.90
CA ILE A 36 -5.14 -14.73 -10.46
C ILE A 36 -5.92 -13.50 -9.96
N ASN A 37 -5.21 -12.50 -9.44
CA ASN A 37 -5.73 -11.18 -9.04
C ASN A 37 -6.72 -11.21 -7.87
N THR A 38 -6.44 -12.01 -6.83
CA THR A 38 -7.31 -12.11 -5.67
C THR A 38 -6.63 -11.53 -4.42
N GLY A 39 -6.33 -10.25 -4.44
CA GLY A 39 -5.72 -9.57 -3.29
C GLY A 39 -6.27 -8.16 -3.11
N SER A 40 -6.19 -7.66 -1.88
CA SER A 40 -6.56 -6.29 -1.54
C SER A 40 -5.66 -5.77 -0.45
N ILE A 41 -5.28 -4.50 -0.58
CA ILE A 41 -4.58 -3.76 0.48
C ILE A 41 -5.44 -2.64 1.05
N ARG A 42 -6.72 -2.61 0.71
CA ARG A 42 -7.66 -1.62 1.22
C ARG A 42 -7.79 -1.76 2.73
N GLY A 43 -7.57 -0.66 3.46
CA GLY A 43 -7.61 -0.67 4.92
C GLY A 43 -6.42 -1.34 5.58
N SER A 44 -5.42 -1.77 4.81
CA SER A 44 -4.20 -2.33 5.37
C SER A 44 -3.28 -1.23 5.91
N TYR A 45 -2.39 -1.62 6.80
CA TYR A 45 -1.43 -0.71 7.40
C TYR A 45 -0.12 -1.44 7.70
N ILE A 46 0.94 -0.66 7.86
CA ILE A 46 2.27 -1.20 8.12
C ILE A 46 2.65 -0.86 9.55
N ILE A 47 3.11 -1.87 10.29
CA ILE A 47 3.57 -1.72 11.67
C ILE A 47 5.03 -2.12 11.80
N GLU A 48 5.73 -1.49 12.74
CA GLU A 48 7.07 -1.88 13.18
C GLU A 48 6.94 -2.72 14.43
N GLN A 49 7.53 -3.92 14.42
CA GLN A 49 7.51 -4.82 15.56
C GLN A 49 8.86 -5.53 15.64
N ASN A 50 9.56 -5.38 16.77
CA ASN A 50 10.85 -6.03 17.02
C ASN A 50 11.90 -5.76 15.94
N GLY A 51 11.96 -4.53 15.43
CA GLY A 51 12.91 -4.15 14.39
C GLY A 51 12.55 -4.64 12.99
N GLU A 52 11.34 -5.09 12.79
CA GLU A 52 10.84 -5.58 11.51
C GLU A 52 9.57 -4.84 11.11
N LEU A 53 9.32 -4.77 9.80
CA LEU A 53 8.09 -4.18 9.25
C LEU A 53 7.12 -5.28 8.85
N TRP A 54 5.85 -5.07 9.16
CA TRP A 54 4.78 -6.01 8.87
C TRP A 54 3.61 -5.32 8.21
N LEU A 55 3.08 -5.94 7.16
CA LEU A 55 1.82 -5.50 6.54
C LEU A 55 0.67 -6.22 7.24
N SER A 56 -0.21 -5.44 7.86
CA SER A 56 -1.37 -5.94 8.60
C SER A 56 -2.66 -5.61 7.88
N ASN A 57 -3.64 -6.48 8.03
CA ASN A 57 -4.99 -6.28 7.48
C ASN A 57 -5.05 -6.20 5.96
N SER A 58 -4.08 -6.79 5.26
CA SER A 58 -4.19 -7.05 3.82
C SER A 58 -4.99 -8.34 3.62
N PHE A 59 -5.63 -8.48 2.47
CA PHE A 59 -6.45 -9.64 2.16
C PHE A 59 -5.90 -10.38 0.95
N ILE A 60 -5.62 -11.67 1.12
CA ILE A 60 -5.28 -12.58 0.02
C ILE A 60 -6.19 -13.79 0.15
N LYS A 61 -7.05 -13.98 -0.84
CA LYS A 61 -7.99 -15.10 -0.86
C LYS A 61 -7.24 -16.43 -0.85
N LYS A 62 -7.81 -17.43 -0.17
CA LYS A 62 -7.26 -18.79 -0.20
C LYS A 62 -7.22 -19.30 -1.64
N TYR A 63 -6.09 -19.88 -2.04
CA TYR A 63 -5.97 -20.53 -3.34
C TYR A 63 -6.83 -21.79 -3.35
N GLN A 64 -7.68 -21.96 -4.37
CA GLN A 64 -8.70 -23.02 -4.42
C GLN A 64 -8.13 -24.43 -4.28
N ASN A 65 -6.95 -24.67 -4.83
CA ASN A 65 -6.30 -25.99 -4.80
C ASN A 65 -5.34 -26.15 -3.62
N SER A 66 -5.36 -25.23 -2.66
CA SER A 66 -4.53 -25.33 -1.47
C SER A 66 -5.12 -26.32 -0.47
N ASN A 67 -4.25 -27.16 0.12
CA ASN A 67 -4.62 -28.10 1.17
C ASN A 67 -4.51 -27.49 2.58
N GLU A 68 -4.29 -26.21 2.71
CA GLU A 68 -4.17 -25.55 4.00
C GLU A 68 -5.53 -25.49 4.70
N ASN A 69 -5.63 -26.14 5.88
CA ASN A 69 -6.88 -26.19 6.64
C ASN A 69 -7.12 -24.92 7.48
N ASN A 70 -6.06 -24.22 7.89
CA ASN A 70 -6.13 -23.06 8.77
C ASN A 70 -5.59 -21.81 8.09
N TYR A 71 -5.97 -21.61 6.83
CA TYR A 71 -5.52 -20.43 6.08
C TYR A 71 -6.16 -19.15 6.62
N ASP A 72 -5.31 -18.16 6.93
CA ASP A 72 -5.76 -16.83 7.35
C ASP A 72 -5.56 -15.83 6.20
N PRO A 73 -6.65 -15.37 5.55
CA PRO A 73 -6.54 -14.40 4.45
C PRO A 73 -5.92 -13.07 4.86
N SER A 74 -6.05 -12.71 6.12
CA SER A 74 -5.55 -11.43 6.66
C SER A 74 -4.29 -11.60 7.50
N ARG A 75 -3.54 -12.67 7.28
CA ARG A 75 -2.29 -12.95 7.99
C ARG A 75 -1.33 -11.76 7.90
N LYS A 76 -0.68 -11.43 8.99
CA LYS A 76 0.42 -10.46 8.99
C LYS A 76 1.55 -10.97 8.10
N ARG A 77 2.03 -10.11 7.20
CA ARG A 77 3.07 -10.48 6.24
C ARG A 77 4.30 -9.61 6.43
N LYS A 78 5.45 -10.25 6.54
CA LYS A 78 6.71 -9.56 6.77
C LYS A 78 7.13 -8.81 5.52
N LEU A 79 7.61 -7.58 5.69
CA LEU A 79 8.18 -6.77 4.64
C LEU A 79 9.71 -6.80 4.73
N LEU A 80 10.36 -6.82 3.57
CA LEU A 80 11.81 -6.85 3.47
C LEU A 80 12.29 -5.53 2.87
N VAL A 81 13.06 -4.79 3.66
CA VAL A 81 13.70 -3.53 3.26
C VAL A 81 15.16 -3.59 3.64
N THR A 82 15.98 -2.75 3.02
CA THR A 82 17.38 -2.61 3.42
C THR A 82 17.44 -1.96 4.81
N LYS A 83 18.56 -2.16 5.50
CA LYS A 83 18.78 -1.52 6.81
C LYS A 83 18.71 0.00 6.71
N ARG A 84 19.25 0.57 5.65
CA ARG A 84 19.22 2.02 5.40
C ARG A 84 17.77 2.51 5.26
N GLU A 85 16.96 1.79 4.49
CA GLU A 85 15.54 2.11 4.32
C GLU A 85 14.77 1.98 5.62
N PHE A 86 15.03 0.90 6.38
CA PHE A 86 14.41 0.70 7.68
C PHE A 86 14.73 1.83 8.66
N ASP A 87 16.01 2.23 8.74
CA ASP A 87 16.45 3.31 9.61
C ASP A 87 15.80 4.63 9.24
N LYS A 88 15.64 4.91 7.96
CA LYS A 88 14.95 6.10 7.45
C LYS A 88 13.48 6.13 7.86
N ILE A 89 12.79 5.00 7.71
CA ILE A 89 11.39 4.85 8.11
C ILE A 89 11.23 5.03 9.61
N SER A 90 12.04 4.33 10.38
CA SER A 90 12.01 4.38 11.85
C SER A 90 12.31 5.78 12.37
N GLY A 91 13.29 6.46 11.77
CA GLY A 91 13.63 7.84 12.11
C GLY A 91 12.48 8.81 11.84
N SER A 92 11.81 8.67 10.72
CA SER A 92 10.66 9.51 10.36
C SER A 92 9.48 9.31 11.33
N ILE A 93 9.22 8.08 11.72
CA ILE A 93 8.15 7.76 12.68
C ILE A 93 8.48 8.36 14.06
N LYS A 94 9.75 8.25 14.50
CA LYS A 94 10.19 8.77 15.80
C LYS A 94 10.13 10.30 15.87
N GLN A 95 10.35 10.99 14.76
CA GLN A 95 10.21 12.45 14.70
C GLN A 95 8.77 12.93 14.94
N GLY A 96 7.81 12.02 14.80
CA GLY A 96 6.40 12.31 14.98
C GLY A 96 5.73 12.89 13.74
N GLY A 97 4.44 12.65 13.61
CA GLY A 97 3.65 13.13 12.48
C GLY A 97 3.79 12.33 11.18
N PHE A 98 4.78 11.45 11.07
CA PHE A 98 4.97 10.59 9.91
C PHE A 98 4.57 9.15 10.22
N THR A 99 4.08 8.48 9.20
CA THR A 99 3.77 7.05 9.24
C THR A 99 4.19 6.43 7.91
N ILE A 100 4.19 5.10 7.85
CA ILE A 100 4.41 4.39 6.60
C ILE A 100 3.11 3.74 6.15
N ILE A 101 2.76 3.91 4.89
CA ILE A 101 1.51 3.39 4.34
C ILE A 101 1.78 2.51 3.12
N PRO A 102 0.98 1.46 2.90
CA PRO A 102 1.05 0.69 1.66
C PRO A 102 0.42 1.48 0.51
N LEU A 103 1.07 1.50 -0.63
CA LEU A 103 0.60 2.20 -1.83
C LEU A 103 0.10 1.25 -2.90
N SER A 104 0.88 0.22 -3.23
CA SER A 104 0.49 -0.77 -4.22
C SER A 104 1.21 -2.10 -3.99
N LEU A 105 0.51 -3.17 -4.31
CA LEU A 105 1.05 -4.53 -4.32
C LEU A 105 1.18 -4.96 -5.77
N TYR A 106 2.35 -5.45 -6.17
CA TYR A 106 2.62 -5.78 -7.56
C TYR A 106 3.64 -6.91 -7.68
N PHE A 107 3.70 -7.51 -8.85
CA PHE A 107 4.80 -8.41 -9.22
C PHE A 107 5.81 -7.62 -10.07
N SER A 108 7.09 -7.76 -9.72
CA SER A 108 8.18 -7.19 -10.51
C SER A 108 8.34 -7.98 -11.82
N ASP A 109 9.13 -7.45 -12.76
CA ASP A 109 9.40 -8.11 -14.03
C ASP A 109 10.07 -9.49 -13.85
N LYS A 110 10.77 -9.67 -12.73
CA LYS A 110 11.39 -10.96 -12.37
C LYS A 110 10.42 -11.92 -11.65
N GLY A 111 9.16 -11.50 -11.43
CA GLY A 111 8.14 -12.34 -10.81
C GLY A 111 8.11 -12.32 -9.29
N PHE A 112 8.85 -11.43 -8.64
CA PHE A 112 8.81 -11.29 -7.19
C PHE A 112 7.67 -10.37 -6.75
N ALA A 113 6.97 -10.76 -5.68
CA ALA A 113 5.97 -9.92 -5.06
C ALA A 113 6.64 -8.75 -4.34
N LYS A 114 6.20 -7.54 -4.63
CA LYS A 114 6.72 -6.30 -4.06
C LYS A 114 5.57 -5.43 -3.56
N LEU A 115 5.88 -4.62 -2.55
CA LEU A 115 4.94 -3.64 -2.02
C LEU A 115 5.58 -2.26 -2.12
N SER A 116 4.94 -1.35 -2.83
CA SER A 116 5.34 0.05 -2.80
C SER A 116 4.78 0.68 -1.54
N CYS A 117 5.65 1.30 -0.75
CA CYS A 117 5.29 1.94 0.52
C CYS A 117 5.61 3.42 0.45
N GLY A 118 4.89 4.23 1.20
CA GLY A 118 5.14 5.66 1.29
C GLY A 118 5.37 6.11 2.72
N ILE A 119 6.41 6.91 2.94
CA ILE A 119 6.55 7.68 4.18
C ILE A 119 5.64 8.89 4.02
N ALA A 120 4.69 9.04 4.91
CA ALA A 120 3.59 9.97 4.71
C ALA A 120 3.19 10.66 6.00
N LYS A 121 2.60 11.83 5.82
CA LYS A 121 2.01 12.61 6.90
C LYS A 121 0.51 12.74 6.64
N GLY A 122 -0.30 12.52 7.68
CA GLY A 122 -1.75 12.69 7.56
C GLY A 122 -2.12 14.10 7.18
N LYS A 123 -3.01 14.26 6.20
CA LYS A 123 -3.54 15.57 5.81
C LYS A 123 -4.47 16.11 6.88
N LYS A 124 -4.33 17.38 7.19
CA LYS A 124 -5.30 18.09 8.03
C LYS A 124 -6.64 18.14 7.31
N LYS A 125 -7.73 18.25 8.09
CA LYS A 125 -9.08 18.31 7.55
C LYS A 125 -9.26 19.40 6.48
N ILE A 126 -8.60 20.54 6.66
CA ILE A 126 -8.60 21.66 5.72
C ILE A 126 -7.95 21.26 4.38
N ASP A 127 -6.79 20.58 4.44
CA ASP A 127 -6.07 20.13 3.23
C ASP A 127 -6.90 19.16 2.41
N LYS A 128 -7.67 18.29 3.06
CA LYS A 128 -8.59 17.37 2.38
C LYS A 128 -9.70 18.11 1.65
N ARG A 129 -10.26 19.15 2.26
CA ARG A 129 -11.29 19.98 1.64
C ARG A 129 -10.76 20.69 0.40
N ASP A 130 -9.57 21.25 0.48
CA ASP A 130 -8.93 21.94 -0.65
C ASP A 130 -8.66 20.97 -1.80
N SER A 131 -8.22 19.75 -1.52
CA SER A 131 -8.01 18.71 -2.54
C SER A 131 -9.31 18.34 -3.26
N ILE A 132 -10.43 18.26 -2.53
CA ILE A 132 -11.74 17.98 -3.10
C ILE A 132 -12.20 19.15 -3.99
N LYS A 133 -12.06 20.39 -3.51
CA LYS A 133 -12.43 21.58 -4.27
C LYS A 133 -11.68 21.69 -5.58
N LEU A 134 -10.37 21.44 -5.57
CA LEU A 134 -9.55 21.48 -6.78
C LEU A 134 -9.99 20.42 -7.78
N ARG A 135 -10.28 19.22 -7.33
CA ARG A 135 -10.76 18.13 -8.17
C ARG A 135 -12.10 18.49 -8.82
N ASP A 136 -13.04 19.02 -8.04
CA ASP A 136 -14.35 19.43 -8.53
C ASP A 136 -14.24 20.55 -9.55
N TRP A 137 -13.37 21.52 -9.32
CA TRP A 137 -13.08 22.60 -10.26
C TRP A 137 -12.55 22.07 -11.59
N ASN A 138 -11.61 21.14 -11.55
CA ASN A 138 -11.04 20.51 -12.74
C ASN A 138 -12.09 19.76 -13.56
N ILE A 139 -13.00 19.08 -12.89
CA ILE A 139 -14.12 18.38 -13.54
C ILE A 139 -15.05 19.38 -14.26
N LYS A 140 -15.41 20.46 -13.60
CA LYS A 140 -16.23 21.53 -14.18
C LYS A 140 -15.56 22.14 -15.39
N LYS A 141 -14.27 22.45 -15.31
CA LYS A 141 -13.49 23.01 -16.41
C LYS A 141 -13.49 22.07 -17.61
N GLN A 142 -13.31 20.79 -17.41
CA GLN A 142 -13.34 19.79 -18.50
C GLN A 142 -14.71 19.73 -19.14
N ARG A 143 -15.79 19.79 -18.37
CA ARG A 143 -17.17 19.79 -18.91
C ARG A 143 -17.45 21.02 -19.76
N LEU A 144 -17.01 22.19 -19.34
CA LEU A 144 -17.14 23.43 -20.09
C LEU A 144 -16.41 23.38 -21.43
N LEU A 145 -15.20 22.79 -21.45
CA LEU A 145 -14.42 22.63 -22.66
C LEU A 145 -15.04 21.64 -23.64
N LYS A 146 -15.73 20.62 -23.14
CA LYS A 146 -16.43 19.63 -24.00
C LYS A 146 -17.70 20.19 -24.64
N ASN A 147 -18.35 21.18 -24.03
CA ASN A 147 -19.59 21.75 -24.49
C ASN A 147 -19.41 22.91 -25.48
N ASN A 148 -18.17 23.29 -25.70
CA ASN A 148 -17.78 24.30 -26.70
C ASN A 148 -17.18 23.64 -27.94
#